data_baff86d9eece873fac2244d7f627a1ff
#
_entry.id   baff86d9eece873fac2244d7f627a1ff
#
_cell.length_a   1.000
_cell.length_b   1.000
_cell.length_c   1.000
_cell.angle_alpha   90.00
_cell.angle_beta   90.00
_cell.angle_gamma   90.00
#
_symmetry.space_group_name_H-M   'P 1'
#
loop_
_entity.id
_entity.type
_entity.pdbx_description
1 polymer ?
#
loop_
_entity_poly.entity_id
_entity_poly.type
_entity_poly.pdbx_seq_one_letter_code
_entity_poly.pdbx_strand_id
1 'polypeptide(L)'
;MKKKKGFELRDVCGENIIVASGIENIDFNHIISMNESAVFLWKTIADEFTVEQLAEMLQQEYDVDAATAQKDVTALVKQWKEAGIVE
;
A
#
# COMPACT_ATOMS: atom_id res chain seq x y z
N MET A 1 0.88 -5.83 -11.58
CA MET A 1 -0.13 -5.10 -10.78
C MET A 1 0.06 -3.61 -10.94
N LYS A 2 -1.00 -2.87 -10.91
CA LYS A 2 -0.98 -1.41 -11.02
C LYS A 2 -1.69 -0.76 -9.86
N LYS A 3 -1.18 0.40 -9.43
CA LYS A 3 -1.95 1.28 -8.55
C LYS A 3 -3.12 1.86 -9.33
N LYS A 4 -4.30 1.86 -8.74
CA LYS A 4 -5.44 2.54 -9.33
C LYS A 4 -5.27 4.04 -9.22
N LYS A 5 -5.69 4.76 -10.24
CA LYS A 5 -5.69 6.24 -10.22
C LYS A 5 -6.82 6.72 -9.33
N GLY A 6 -6.65 7.90 -8.76
CA GLY A 6 -7.67 8.53 -7.95
C GLY A 6 -7.57 8.20 -6.45
N PHE A 7 -6.47 7.62 -6.00
CA PHE A 7 -6.23 7.38 -4.58
C PHE A 7 -5.03 8.17 -4.10
N GLU A 8 -5.14 8.75 -2.92
CA GLU A 8 -4.08 9.55 -2.30
C GLU A 8 -3.75 9.02 -0.91
N LEU A 9 -2.47 9.05 -0.58
CA LEU A 9 -2.00 8.79 0.76
C LEU A 9 -2.05 10.10 1.55
N ARG A 10 -2.73 10.10 2.70
CA ARG A 10 -2.83 11.26 3.57
C ARG A 10 -2.47 10.92 5.00
N ASP A 11 -1.88 11.89 5.67
CA ASP A 11 -1.59 11.81 7.11
C ASP A 11 -2.68 12.57 7.85
N VAL A 12 -3.49 11.86 8.61
CA VAL A 12 -4.60 12.44 9.38
C VAL A 12 -4.40 12.06 10.85
N CYS A 13 -4.14 13.05 11.68
CA CYS A 13 -3.95 12.86 13.13
C CYS A 13 -2.86 11.84 13.46
N GLY A 14 -1.77 11.83 12.68
CA GLY A 14 -0.66 10.90 12.88
C GLY A 14 -0.87 9.52 12.28
N GLU A 15 -2.00 9.27 11.65
CA GLU A 15 -2.27 8.02 10.95
C GLU A 15 -2.14 8.21 9.46
N ASN A 16 -1.50 7.26 8.80
CA ASN A 16 -1.40 7.24 7.34
C ASN A 16 -2.58 6.45 6.77
N ILE A 17 -3.34 7.10 5.91
CA ILE A 17 -4.52 6.49 5.29
C ILE A 17 -4.51 6.72 3.79
N ILE A 18 -5.13 5.81 3.05
CA ILE A 18 -5.39 6.01 1.63
C ILE A 18 -6.86 6.37 1.46
N VAL A 19 -7.11 7.46 0.75
CA VAL A 19 -8.45 7.95 0.45
C VAL A 19 -8.62 8.14 -1.05
N ALA A 20 -9.83 8.00 -1.54
CA ALA A 20 -10.14 8.31 -2.93
C ALA A 20 -10.10 9.82 -3.14
N SER A 21 -9.29 10.28 -4.11
CA SER A 21 -9.22 11.69 -4.44
C SER A 21 -10.39 12.08 -5.35
N GLY A 22 -10.80 13.35 -5.27
CA GLY A 22 -11.87 13.89 -6.11
C GLY A 22 -13.28 13.54 -5.67
N ILE A 23 -13.44 12.90 -4.52
CA ILE A 23 -14.75 12.62 -3.94
C ILE A 23 -15.09 13.75 -2.98
N GLU A 24 -16.25 14.38 -3.17
CA GLU A 24 -16.69 15.49 -2.32
C GLU A 24 -17.00 15.03 -0.90
N ASN A 25 -17.49 13.81 -0.76
CA ASN A 25 -17.79 13.21 0.52
C ASN A 25 -16.84 12.04 0.75
N ILE A 26 -16.10 12.09 1.85
CA ILE A 26 -15.22 10.99 2.23
C ILE A 26 -16.09 9.83 2.72
N ASP A 27 -16.00 8.71 2.03
CA ASP A 27 -16.64 7.48 2.45
C ASP A 27 -15.70 6.76 3.42
N PHE A 28 -15.98 6.87 4.70
CA PHE A 28 -15.14 6.27 5.73
C PHE A 28 -15.08 4.74 5.65
N ASN A 29 -15.98 4.11 4.91
CA ASN A 29 -15.92 2.66 4.69
C ASN A 29 -14.84 2.26 3.68
N HIS A 30 -14.31 3.22 2.93
CA HIS A 30 -13.26 3.00 1.93
C HIS A 30 -11.91 3.62 2.33
N ILE A 31 -11.74 3.96 3.60
CA ILE A 31 -10.47 4.43 4.13
C ILE A 31 -9.64 3.22 4.56
N ILE A 32 -8.39 3.20 4.10
CA ILE A 32 -7.45 2.12 4.40
C ILE A 32 -6.33 2.68 5.25
N SER A 33 -6.21 2.16 6.47
CA SER A 33 -5.08 2.51 7.35
C SER A 33 -3.82 1.78 6.89
N MET A 34 -2.69 2.49 6.89
CA MET A 34 -1.41 1.91 6.52
C MET A 34 -0.40 2.02 7.65
N ASN A 35 0.32 0.94 7.93
CA ASN A 35 1.46 0.97 8.84
C ASN A 35 2.68 1.55 8.11
N GLU A 36 3.78 1.74 8.83
CA GLU A 36 5.00 2.33 8.27
C GLU A 36 5.53 1.60 7.04
N SER A 37 5.57 0.27 7.07
CA SER A 37 6.07 -0.52 5.95
C SER A 37 5.17 -0.40 4.73
N ALA A 38 3.86 -0.40 4.93
CA ALA A 38 2.90 -0.21 3.84
C ALA A 38 3.04 1.18 3.21
N VAL A 39 3.21 2.23 4.02
CA VAL A 39 3.45 3.59 3.55
C VAL A 39 4.72 3.66 2.73
N PHE A 40 5.81 3.08 3.23
CA PHE A 40 7.08 3.04 2.53
C PHE A 40 6.93 2.39 1.16
N LEU A 41 6.31 1.23 1.10
CA LEU A 41 6.10 0.51 -0.15
C LEU A 41 5.22 1.30 -1.12
N TRP A 42 4.13 1.85 -0.64
CA TRP A 42 3.21 2.63 -1.47
C TRP A 42 3.88 3.86 -2.10
N LYS A 43 4.68 4.58 -1.33
CA LYS A 43 5.37 5.78 -1.80
C LYS A 43 6.50 5.48 -2.77
N THR A 44 7.16 4.34 -2.58
CA THR A 44 8.39 4.01 -3.32
C THR A 44 8.12 3.29 -4.63
N ILE A 45 7.05 2.50 -4.71
CA ILE A 45 6.75 1.74 -5.93
C ILE A 45 6.27 2.64 -7.06
N ALA A 46 6.60 2.23 -8.29
CA ALA A 46 6.07 2.85 -9.50
C ALA A 46 4.59 2.51 -9.68
N ASP A 47 3.94 3.07 -10.67
CA ASP A 47 2.54 2.78 -10.97
C ASP A 47 2.31 1.30 -11.26
N GLU A 48 3.26 0.64 -11.91
CA GLU A 48 3.25 -0.80 -12.11
C GLU A 48 4.30 -1.46 -11.22
N PHE A 49 3.96 -2.59 -10.63
CA PHE A 49 4.85 -3.30 -9.72
C PHE A 49 4.50 -4.77 -9.63
N THR A 50 5.42 -5.57 -9.06
CA THR A 50 5.21 -7.00 -8.80
C THR A 50 5.38 -7.28 -7.31
N VAL A 51 4.88 -8.43 -6.86
CA VAL A 51 5.06 -8.89 -5.48
C VAL A 51 6.55 -9.04 -5.18
N GLU A 52 7.32 -9.57 -6.12
CA GLU A 52 8.78 -9.74 -5.95
C GLU A 52 9.48 -8.41 -5.74
N GLN A 53 9.10 -7.38 -6.48
CA GLN A 53 9.66 -6.04 -6.32
C GLN A 53 9.37 -5.47 -4.94
N LEU A 54 8.15 -5.63 -4.46
CA LEU A 54 7.78 -5.18 -3.12
C LEU A 54 8.55 -5.93 -2.04
N ALA A 55 8.68 -7.24 -2.17
CA ALA A 55 9.43 -8.05 -1.21
C ALA A 55 10.90 -7.64 -1.16
N GLU A 56 11.50 -7.40 -2.32
CA GLU A 56 12.88 -6.95 -2.42
C GLU A 56 13.08 -5.59 -1.76
N MET A 57 12.18 -4.65 -2.00
CA MET A 57 12.21 -3.34 -1.38
C MET A 57 12.08 -3.44 0.14
N LEU A 58 11.20 -4.30 0.63
CA LEU A 58 11.02 -4.52 2.06
C LEU A 58 12.30 -5.06 2.69
N GLN A 59 12.97 -6.01 2.03
CA GLN A 59 14.23 -6.56 2.52
C GLN A 59 15.35 -5.53 2.56
N GLN A 60 15.38 -4.60 1.62
CA GLN A 60 16.39 -3.54 1.58
C GLN A 60 16.22 -2.50 2.67
N GLU A 61 14.98 -2.17 3.00
CA GLU A 61 14.69 -1.14 4.00
C GLU A 61 14.63 -1.71 5.41
N TYR A 62 14.14 -2.92 5.56
CA TYR A 62 13.98 -3.60 6.85
C TYR A 62 14.80 -4.88 6.88
N ASP A 63 15.30 -5.22 8.05
CA ASP A 63 16.10 -6.44 8.22
C ASP A 63 15.19 -7.66 8.38
N VAL A 64 14.63 -8.12 7.26
CA VAL A 64 13.75 -9.29 7.21
C VAL A 64 14.27 -10.27 6.18
N ASP A 65 14.02 -11.57 6.40
CA ASP A 65 14.40 -12.59 5.43
C ASP A 65 13.43 -12.61 4.22
N ALA A 66 13.85 -13.31 3.15
CA ALA A 66 13.08 -13.35 1.91
C ALA A 66 11.70 -13.98 2.12
N ALA A 67 11.61 -15.04 2.90
CA ALA A 67 10.35 -15.74 3.13
C ALA A 67 9.37 -14.86 3.89
N THR A 68 9.83 -14.17 4.93
CA THR A 68 9.02 -13.25 5.72
C THR A 68 8.57 -12.05 4.87
N ALA A 69 9.48 -11.46 4.10
CA ALA A 69 9.17 -10.33 3.23
C ALA A 69 8.10 -10.69 2.22
N GLN A 70 8.22 -11.84 1.58
CA GLN A 70 7.26 -12.29 0.59
C GLN A 70 5.89 -12.57 1.20
N LYS A 71 5.85 -13.17 2.37
CA LYS A 71 4.62 -13.43 3.08
C LYS A 71 3.90 -12.14 3.46
N ASP A 72 4.63 -11.19 4.01
CA ASP A 72 4.06 -9.90 4.42
C ASP A 72 3.54 -9.11 3.22
N VAL A 73 4.31 -9.07 2.14
CA VAL A 73 3.94 -8.37 0.92
C VAL A 73 2.73 -9.02 0.25
N THR A 74 2.68 -10.34 0.23
CA THR A 74 1.54 -11.07 -0.35
C THR A 74 0.25 -10.74 0.39
N ALA A 75 0.29 -10.70 1.72
CA ALA A 75 -0.85 -10.33 2.54
C ALA A 75 -1.26 -8.87 2.29
N LEU A 76 -0.29 -7.98 2.19
CA LEU A 76 -0.51 -6.56 1.95
C LEU A 76 -1.18 -6.32 0.59
N VAL A 77 -0.66 -6.96 -0.46
CA VAL A 77 -1.22 -6.84 -1.82
C VAL A 77 -2.63 -7.39 -1.88
N LYS A 78 -2.89 -8.50 -1.19
CA LYS A 78 -4.24 -9.05 -1.10
C LYS A 78 -5.21 -8.04 -0.49
N GLN A 79 -4.79 -7.38 0.58
CA GLN A 79 -5.55 -6.33 1.25
C GLN A 79 -5.82 -5.16 0.31
N TRP A 80 -4.81 -4.72 -0.42
CA TRP A 80 -4.94 -3.64 -1.39
C TRP A 80 -5.90 -3.99 -2.52
N LYS A 81 -5.86 -5.23 -3.00
CA LYS A 81 -6.80 -5.70 -4.04
C LYS A 81 -8.24 -5.75 -3.53
N GLU A 82 -8.43 -6.25 -2.32
CA GLU A 82 -9.76 -6.30 -1.70
C GLU A 82 -10.32 -4.90 -1.47
N ALA A 83 -9.45 -3.96 -1.14
CA ALA A 83 -9.81 -2.56 -0.95
C ALA A 83 -10.03 -1.81 -2.26
N GLY A 84 -9.59 -2.38 -3.39
CA GLY A 84 -9.79 -1.78 -4.70
C GLY A 84 -8.82 -0.67 -5.06
N ILE A 85 -7.67 -0.60 -4.40
CA ILE A 85 -6.67 0.46 -4.67
C ILE A 85 -5.56 0.02 -5.63
N VAL A 86 -5.49 -1.27 -5.95
CA VAL A 86 -4.61 -1.82 -6.99
C VAL A 86 -5.38 -2.75 -7.91
N GLU A 87 -4.87 -2.86 -9.14
CA GLU A 87 -5.44 -3.75 -10.16
C GLU A 87 -4.53 -4.95 -10.40
#